data_29bfbc12b40a3e11667e5921d644d615
#
_entry.id   29bfbc12b40a3e11667e5921d644d615
#
_cell.length_a   1.000
_cell.length_b   1.000
_cell.length_c   1.000
_cell.angle_alpha   90.00
_cell.angle_beta   90.00
_cell.angle_gamma   90.00
#
_symmetry.space_group_name_H-M   'P 1'
#
loop_
_entity.id
_entity.type
_entity.pdbx_description
1 polymer ?
#
loop_
_entity_poly.entity_id
_entity_poly.type
_entity_poly.pdbx_seq_one_letter_code
_entity_poly.pdbx_strand_id
1 'polypeptide(L)'
;VNTPALPNAQITLVLSNRKAAYGLTRAAQSIPPIPTAYLALKTYLQQHPGATREDYDTEIAKIVLREQPDIVVLAGWMHILGDGFLELVDGRKRVEDNDELSVTEPIPVINLHPALPNQFDGAGAIGRAYEAFQKGEITHSGVMIHRVVKDVDKGEPVIVRQVDFVKGESIEEYETRLHLVEHEIIVQATSRVLNEVKPL
;
A
#
# COMPACT_ATOMS: atom_id res chain seq x y z
N VAL A 1 15.04 -1.47 -7.72
CA VAL A 1 14.51 -0.33 -8.45
C VAL A 1 15.62 0.54 -9.01
N ASN A 2 16.71 0.82 -8.32
CA ASN A 2 17.88 1.58 -8.82
C ASN A 2 17.53 2.66 -9.84
N THR A 3 16.49 3.44 -9.59
CA THR A 3 16.19 4.64 -10.37
C THR A 3 16.87 5.84 -9.74
N PRO A 4 17.11 6.95 -10.47
CA PRO A 4 17.65 8.17 -9.88
C PRO A 4 16.86 8.68 -8.66
N ALA A 5 15.57 8.36 -8.59
CA ALA A 5 14.69 8.72 -7.47
C ALA A 5 14.80 7.78 -6.26
N LEU A 6 15.28 6.55 -6.44
CA LEU A 6 15.50 5.53 -5.41
C LEU A 6 16.80 4.78 -5.69
N PRO A 7 17.97 5.44 -5.59
CA PRO A 7 19.24 4.88 -6.06
C PRO A 7 19.71 3.65 -5.28
N ASN A 8 19.34 3.54 -4.01
CA ASN A 8 19.78 2.48 -3.11
C ASN A 8 18.63 1.58 -2.65
N ALA A 9 17.52 1.56 -3.38
CA ALA A 9 16.35 0.77 -3.02
C ALA A 9 16.17 -0.43 -3.96
N GLN A 10 15.77 -1.55 -3.39
CA GLN A 10 15.43 -2.78 -4.11
C GLN A 10 14.04 -3.25 -3.70
N ILE A 11 13.23 -3.69 -4.65
CA ILE A 11 12.00 -4.41 -4.36
C ILE A 11 12.37 -5.87 -4.15
N THR A 12 12.15 -6.39 -2.94
CA THR A 12 12.46 -7.78 -2.57
C THR A 12 11.30 -8.71 -2.83
N LEU A 13 10.05 -8.19 -2.78
CA LEU A 13 8.83 -8.95 -3.01
C LEU A 13 7.73 -8.08 -3.61
N VAL A 14 6.95 -8.67 -4.53
CA VAL A 14 5.63 -8.16 -4.93
C VAL A 14 4.57 -9.18 -4.53
N LEU A 15 3.76 -8.82 -3.53
CA LEU A 15 2.68 -9.66 -3.02
C LEU A 15 1.32 -9.15 -3.53
N SER A 16 0.43 -10.08 -3.91
CA SER A 16 -0.95 -9.74 -4.24
C SER A 16 -1.94 -10.75 -3.66
N ASN A 17 -3.12 -10.26 -3.27
CA ASN A 17 -4.26 -11.11 -2.93
C ASN A 17 -5.18 -11.40 -4.15
N ARG A 18 -4.79 -10.95 -5.34
CA ARG A 18 -5.47 -11.22 -6.62
C ARG A 18 -4.52 -11.94 -7.57
N LYS A 19 -4.88 -13.18 -7.95
CA LYS A 19 -4.05 -14.03 -8.80
C LYS A 19 -3.71 -13.38 -10.16
N ALA A 20 -4.64 -12.63 -10.73
CA ALA A 20 -4.49 -11.95 -12.02
C ALA A 20 -4.01 -10.51 -11.90
N ALA A 21 -3.43 -10.10 -10.76
CA ALA A 21 -2.90 -8.75 -10.60
C ALA A 21 -1.73 -8.51 -11.58
N TYR A 22 -1.85 -7.46 -12.40
CA TYR A 22 -0.84 -7.11 -13.40
C TYR A 22 0.54 -6.82 -12.77
N GLY A 23 0.55 -6.33 -11.52
CA GLY A 23 1.78 -6.12 -10.75
C GLY A 23 2.64 -7.39 -10.60
N LEU A 24 2.02 -8.58 -10.43
CA LEU A 24 2.74 -9.86 -10.39
C LEU A 24 3.43 -10.16 -11.72
N THR A 25 2.72 -9.92 -12.85
CA THR A 25 3.28 -10.11 -14.19
C THR A 25 4.46 -9.16 -14.43
N ARG A 26 4.32 -7.88 -14.08
CA ARG A 26 5.40 -6.89 -14.20
C ARG A 26 6.62 -7.27 -13.38
N ALA A 27 6.43 -7.72 -12.14
CA ALA A 27 7.52 -8.15 -11.27
C ALA A 27 8.25 -9.36 -11.85
N ALA A 28 7.53 -10.37 -12.30
CA ALA A 28 8.12 -11.57 -12.90
C ALA A 28 8.86 -11.29 -14.23
N GLN A 29 8.45 -10.27 -14.97
CA GLN A 29 9.06 -9.85 -16.24
C GLN A 29 10.14 -8.78 -16.09
N SER A 30 10.40 -8.28 -14.88
CA SER A 30 11.47 -7.30 -14.65
C SER A 30 12.85 -7.94 -14.83
N ILE A 31 13.88 -7.11 -15.03
CA ILE A 31 15.27 -7.58 -15.20
C ILE A 31 16.14 -6.90 -14.13
N PRO A 32 16.66 -7.65 -13.13
CA PRO A 32 16.36 -9.05 -12.83
C PRO A 32 14.88 -9.23 -12.38
N PRO A 33 14.33 -10.47 -12.48
CA PRO A 33 12.98 -10.74 -11.99
C PRO A 33 12.85 -10.47 -10.49
N ILE A 34 11.74 -9.85 -10.10
CA ILE A 34 11.41 -9.59 -8.70
C ILE A 34 10.58 -10.77 -8.17
N PRO A 35 10.93 -11.34 -6.99
CA PRO A 35 10.13 -12.38 -6.36
C PRO A 35 8.65 -11.98 -6.22
N THR A 36 7.75 -12.94 -6.42
CA THR A 36 6.31 -12.70 -6.32
C THR A 36 5.65 -13.69 -5.37
N ALA A 37 4.63 -13.24 -4.65
CA ALA A 37 3.78 -14.09 -3.83
C ALA A 37 2.31 -13.79 -4.09
N TYR A 38 1.47 -14.81 -3.90
CA TYR A 38 0.02 -14.71 -4.00
C TYR A 38 -0.62 -15.40 -2.82
N LEU A 39 -1.49 -14.70 -2.10
CA LEU A 39 -2.33 -15.28 -1.06
C LEU A 39 -3.66 -14.53 -1.01
N ALA A 40 -4.78 -15.22 -1.26
CA ALA A 40 -6.11 -14.65 -1.21
C ALA A 40 -6.86 -15.14 0.04
N LEU A 41 -7.53 -14.23 0.74
CA LEU A 41 -8.29 -14.52 1.96
C LEU A 41 -9.26 -15.69 1.77
N LYS A 42 -10.08 -15.67 0.70
CA LYS A 42 -11.05 -16.74 0.44
C LYS A 42 -10.38 -18.12 0.30
N THR A 43 -9.29 -18.18 -0.45
CA THR A 43 -8.53 -19.43 -0.66
C THR A 43 -7.88 -19.90 0.64
N TYR A 44 -7.30 -18.98 1.40
CA TYR A 44 -6.70 -19.28 2.70
C TYR A 44 -7.72 -19.90 3.67
N LEU A 45 -8.87 -19.26 3.85
CA LEU A 45 -9.93 -19.77 4.75
C LEU A 45 -10.51 -21.12 4.29
N GLN A 46 -10.56 -21.39 2.98
CA GLN A 46 -10.97 -22.70 2.46
C GLN A 46 -9.95 -23.81 2.76
N GLN A 47 -8.66 -23.47 2.72
CA GLN A 47 -7.56 -24.42 2.99
C GLN A 47 -7.30 -24.65 4.48
N HIS A 48 -7.73 -23.71 5.34
CA HIS A 48 -7.53 -23.74 6.78
C HIS A 48 -8.89 -23.63 7.52
N PRO A 49 -9.67 -24.73 7.60
CA PRO A 49 -10.96 -24.71 8.29
C PRO A 49 -10.80 -24.27 9.75
N GLY A 50 -11.58 -23.27 10.16
CA GLY A 50 -11.50 -22.69 11.51
C GLY A 50 -10.59 -21.47 11.62
N ALA A 51 -9.76 -21.20 10.60
CA ALA A 51 -8.96 -19.96 10.56
C ALA A 51 -9.84 -18.72 10.37
N THR A 52 -9.37 -17.62 10.91
CA THR A 52 -9.99 -16.30 10.87
C THR A 52 -9.33 -15.38 9.84
N ARG A 53 -9.90 -14.20 9.66
CA ARG A 53 -9.26 -13.13 8.89
C ARG A 53 -7.93 -12.68 9.53
N GLU A 54 -7.85 -12.69 10.86
CA GLU A 54 -6.64 -12.31 11.58
C GLU A 54 -5.51 -13.32 11.38
N ASP A 55 -5.83 -14.63 11.29
CA ASP A 55 -4.85 -15.65 10.94
C ASP A 55 -4.33 -15.45 9.51
N TYR A 56 -5.19 -15.04 8.58
CA TYR A 56 -4.78 -14.66 7.23
C TYR A 56 -3.85 -13.44 7.23
N ASP A 57 -4.17 -12.39 7.99
CA ASP A 57 -3.34 -11.20 8.11
C ASP A 57 -1.98 -11.53 8.74
N THR A 58 -1.96 -12.44 9.72
CA THR A 58 -0.72 -12.99 10.30
C THR A 58 0.11 -13.74 9.24
N GLU A 59 -0.50 -14.51 8.36
CA GLU A 59 0.23 -15.20 7.29
C GLU A 59 0.77 -14.24 6.24
N ILE A 60 0.01 -13.17 5.91
CA ILE A 60 0.53 -12.07 5.06
C ILE A 60 1.76 -11.43 5.72
N ALA A 61 1.71 -11.16 7.03
CA ALA A 61 2.87 -10.62 7.75
C ALA A 61 4.08 -11.55 7.67
N LYS A 62 3.90 -12.84 7.90
CA LYS A 62 5.00 -13.82 7.80
C LYS A 62 5.64 -13.87 6.42
N ILE A 63 4.83 -13.78 5.35
CA ILE A 63 5.35 -13.72 3.97
C ILE A 63 6.22 -12.47 3.78
N VAL A 64 5.76 -11.32 4.27
CA VAL A 64 6.49 -10.05 4.18
C VAL A 64 7.77 -10.08 5.02
N LEU A 65 7.70 -10.55 6.26
CA LEU A 65 8.82 -10.54 7.20
C LEU A 65 9.97 -11.48 6.79
N ARG A 66 9.70 -12.54 6.02
CA ARG A 66 10.76 -13.41 5.44
C ARG A 66 11.72 -12.63 4.53
N GLU A 67 11.26 -11.54 3.93
CA GLU A 67 12.07 -10.69 3.06
C GLU A 67 12.87 -9.62 3.83
N GLN A 68 12.67 -9.50 5.13
CA GLN A 68 13.32 -8.50 5.99
C GLN A 68 13.29 -7.07 5.41
N PRO A 69 12.11 -6.55 5.03
CA PRO A 69 12.03 -5.28 4.34
C PRO A 69 12.30 -4.10 5.29
N ASP A 70 12.85 -3.02 4.75
CA ASP A 70 12.98 -1.74 5.46
C ASP A 70 11.70 -0.91 5.41
N ILE A 71 10.79 -1.23 4.49
CA ILE A 71 9.49 -0.57 4.31
C ILE A 71 8.51 -1.50 3.59
N VAL A 72 7.23 -1.38 3.94
CA VAL A 72 6.12 -2.00 3.20
C VAL A 72 5.31 -0.91 2.50
N VAL A 73 5.07 -1.08 1.20
CA VAL A 73 4.31 -0.12 0.39
C VAL A 73 3.02 -0.76 -0.11
N LEU A 74 1.88 -0.26 0.34
CA LEU A 74 0.56 -0.67 -0.13
C LEU A 74 0.17 0.19 -1.35
N ALA A 75 0.26 -0.39 -2.54
CA ALA A 75 -0.07 0.26 -3.80
C ALA A 75 -1.24 -0.47 -4.46
N GLY A 76 -2.46 0.04 -4.30
CA GLY A 76 -3.68 -0.62 -4.77
C GLY A 76 -4.06 -1.87 -3.95
N TRP A 77 -3.60 -1.98 -2.73
CA TRP A 77 -3.98 -3.03 -1.80
C TRP A 77 -5.33 -2.70 -1.16
N MET A 78 -6.37 -3.47 -1.49
CA MET A 78 -7.76 -3.16 -1.08
C MET A 78 -8.22 -3.90 0.18
N HIS A 79 -7.43 -4.83 0.71
CA HIS A 79 -7.74 -5.52 1.96
C HIS A 79 -7.22 -4.70 3.14
N ILE A 80 -8.08 -4.41 4.11
CA ILE A 80 -7.69 -3.71 5.34
C ILE A 80 -6.92 -4.69 6.22
N LEU A 81 -5.65 -4.40 6.46
CA LEU A 81 -4.78 -5.17 7.33
C LEU A 81 -5.12 -4.91 8.79
N GLY A 82 -5.40 -5.96 9.54
CA GLY A 82 -5.74 -5.92 10.96
C GLY A 82 -4.54 -6.10 11.89
N ASP A 83 -4.84 -6.29 13.18
CA ASP A 83 -3.83 -6.44 14.24
C ASP A 83 -2.89 -7.64 13.96
N GLY A 84 -3.39 -8.73 13.37
CA GLY A 84 -2.58 -9.89 12.97
C GLY A 84 -1.42 -9.56 12.03
N PHE A 85 -1.52 -8.48 11.26
CA PHE A 85 -0.41 -7.97 10.45
C PHE A 85 0.34 -6.84 11.15
N LEU A 86 -0.39 -5.82 11.62
CA LEU A 86 0.20 -4.57 12.11
C LEU A 86 1.06 -4.78 13.35
N GLU A 87 0.63 -5.62 14.31
CA GLU A 87 1.39 -5.88 15.53
C GLU A 87 2.69 -6.65 15.27
N LEU A 88 2.73 -7.49 14.24
CA LEU A 88 3.93 -8.23 13.87
C LEU A 88 4.96 -7.31 13.20
N VAL A 89 4.54 -6.46 12.28
CA VAL A 89 5.46 -5.53 11.59
C VAL A 89 5.92 -4.38 12.48
N ASP A 90 5.13 -4.04 13.52
CA ASP A 90 5.50 -3.05 14.54
C ASP A 90 6.41 -3.64 15.64
N GLY A 91 6.62 -4.97 15.68
CA GLY A 91 7.35 -5.65 16.75
C GLY A 91 6.62 -5.69 18.10
N ARG A 92 5.33 -5.30 18.16
CA ARG A 92 4.50 -5.39 19.36
C ARG A 92 4.10 -6.83 19.69
N LYS A 93 4.07 -7.70 18.69
CA LYS A 93 3.83 -9.13 18.81
C LYS A 93 4.96 -9.90 18.12
N ARG A 94 5.36 -11.03 18.69
CA ARG A 94 6.32 -11.93 18.07
C ARG A 94 5.60 -12.95 17.19
N VAL A 95 6.31 -13.43 16.15
CA VAL A 95 5.81 -14.54 15.33
C VAL A 95 5.91 -15.82 16.17
N GLU A 96 4.78 -16.46 16.44
CA GLU A 96 4.75 -17.73 17.15
C GLU A 96 5.54 -18.78 16.36
N ASP A 97 6.31 -19.60 17.09
CA ASP A 97 7.15 -20.70 16.55
C ASP A 97 8.24 -20.26 15.56
N ASN A 98 8.50 -18.96 15.39
CA ASN A 98 9.57 -18.47 14.52
C ASN A 98 10.13 -17.11 14.94
N ASP A 99 11.03 -17.13 15.92
CA ASP A 99 11.67 -15.91 16.43
C ASP A 99 12.50 -15.17 15.37
N GLU A 100 12.99 -15.85 14.32
CA GLU A 100 13.77 -15.23 13.23
C GLU A 100 12.94 -14.22 12.40
N LEU A 101 11.62 -14.39 12.39
CA LEU A 101 10.70 -13.45 11.73
C LEU A 101 10.26 -12.30 12.63
N SER A 102 10.62 -12.33 13.91
CA SER A 102 10.26 -11.27 14.85
C SER A 102 11.14 -10.03 14.64
N VAL A 103 10.52 -8.85 14.52
CA VAL A 103 11.23 -7.60 14.33
C VAL A 103 11.54 -6.93 15.66
N THR A 104 12.69 -6.28 15.75
CA THR A 104 13.11 -5.51 16.94
C THR A 104 12.78 -4.04 16.81
N GLU A 105 12.72 -3.53 15.59
CA GLU A 105 12.37 -2.15 15.25
C GLU A 105 11.16 -2.13 14.31
N PRO A 106 10.19 -1.23 14.50
CA PRO A 106 9.01 -1.15 13.65
C PRO A 106 9.36 -0.99 12.17
N ILE A 107 8.74 -1.81 11.31
CA ILE A 107 8.84 -1.66 9.86
C ILE A 107 7.73 -0.70 9.42
N PRO A 108 8.05 0.48 8.86
CA PRO A 108 7.02 1.41 8.40
C PRO A 108 6.20 0.81 7.26
N VAL A 109 4.88 0.97 7.36
CA VAL A 109 3.93 0.61 6.31
C VAL A 109 3.30 1.90 5.80
N ILE A 110 3.34 2.14 4.50
CA ILE A 110 2.69 3.29 3.86
C ILE A 110 1.64 2.82 2.85
N ASN A 111 0.59 3.62 2.70
CA ASN A 111 -0.50 3.37 1.77
C ASN A 111 -0.73 4.55 0.84
N LEU A 112 -1.06 4.25 -0.41
CA LEU A 112 -1.54 5.23 -1.37
C LEU A 112 -3.07 5.29 -1.30
N HIS A 113 -3.59 6.48 -0.97
CA HIS A 113 -5.02 6.77 -0.95
C HIS A 113 -5.35 7.88 -1.97
N PRO A 114 -6.25 7.63 -2.94
CA PRO A 114 -6.55 8.58 -4.01
C PRO A 114 -7.57 9.65 -3.58
N ALA A 115 -7.30 10.28 -2.44
CA ALA A 115 -8.03 11.44 -1.94
C ALA A 115 -7.15 12.28 -0.99
N LEU A 116 -7.63 13.46 -0.63
CA LEU A 116 -7.01 14.32 0.38
C LEU A 116 -7.29 13.77 1.80
N PRO A 117 -6.48 14.15 2.81
CA PRO A 117 -6.68 13.72 4.19
C PRO A 117 -8.12 13.96 4.68
N ASN A 118 -8.69 12.94 5.33
CA ASN A 118 -10.06 12.94 5.85
C ASN A 118 -11.17 13.07 4.79
N GLN A 119 -10.87 12.77 3.54
CA GLN A 119 -11.85 12.78 2.45
C GLN A 119 -11.93 11.40 1.81
N PHE A 120 -13.14 10.97 1.51
CA PHE A 120 -13.44 9.75 0.74
C PHE A 120 -12.73 8.49 1.23
N ASP A 121 -12.58 8.31 2.56
CA ASP A 121 -11.94 7.15 3.16
C ASP A 121 -12.47 5.82 2.60
N GLY A 122 -11.61 4.82 2.42
CA GLY A 122 -11.97 3.49 1.95
C GLY A 122 -12.14 3.38 0.43
N ALA A 123 -12.89 2.37 0.00
CA ALA A 123 -12.99 2.00 -1.41
C ALA A 123 -13.75 3.02 -2.27
N GLY A 124 -13.39 3.11 -3.57
CA GLY A 124 -14.09 3.92 -4.56
C GLY A 124 -13.92 5.43 -4.38
N ALA A 125 -12.85 5.88 -3.75
CA ALA A 125 -12.59 7.29 -3.45
C ALA A 125 -12.63 8.18 -4.69
N ILE A 126 -12.02 7.76 -5.81
CA ILE A 126 -11.99 8.54 -7.06
C ILE A 126 -13.40 8.78 -7.59
N GLY A 127 -14.21 7.72 -7.69
CA GLY A 127 -15.59 7.83 -8.18
C GLY A 127 -16.44 8.76 -7.30
N ARG A 128 -16.34 8.64 -5.97
CA ARG A 128 -17.06 9.48 -5.02
C ARG A 128 -16.62 10.95 -5.09
N ALA A 129 -15.33 11.19 -5.25
CA ALA A 129 -14.79 12.54 -5.43
C ALA A 129 -15.30 13.17 -6.75
N TYR A 130 -15.28 12.41 -7.83
CA TYR A 130 -15.78 12.85 -9.13
C TYR A 130 -17.29 13.15 -9.08
N GLU A 131 -18.09 12.30 -8.42
CA GLU A 131 -19.52 12.57 -8.22
C GLU A 131 -19.77 13.85 -7.41
N ALA A 132 -19.00 14.09 -6.35
CA ALA A 132 -19.08 15.32 -5.55
C ALA A 132 -18.73 16.56 -6.38
N PHE A 133 -17.71 16.44 -7.25
CA PHE A 133 -17.38 17.51 -8.21
C PHE A 133 -18.53 17.79 -9.19
N GLN A 134 -19.14 16.75 -9.77
CA GLN A 134 -20.28 16.92 -10.69
C GLN A 134 -21.49 17.59 -10.03
N LYS A 135 -21.66 17.41 -8.71
CA LYS A 135 -22.69 18.09 -7.90
C LYS A 135 -22.30 19.52 -7.50
N GLY A 136 -21.07 19.94 -7.79
CA GLY A 136 -20.56 21.26 -7.40
C GLY A 136 -20.20 21.38 -5.91
N GLU A 137 -20.07 20.28 -5.21
CA GLU A 137 -19.73 20.22 -3.77
C GLU A 137 -18.24 20.47 -3.51
N ILE A 138 -17.39 20.10 -4.48
CA ILE A 138 -15.94 20.29 -4.42
C ILE A 138 -15.40 20.78 -5.76
N THR A 139 -14.23 21.40 -5.75
CA THR A 139 -13.52 21.88 -6.95
C THR A 139 -12.23 21.10 -7.22
N HIS A 140 -11.74 20.37 -6.22
CA HIS A 140 -10.52 19.60 -6.27
C HIS A 140 -10.64 18.37 -5.38
N SER A 141 -9.79 17.40 -5.64
CA SER A 141 -9.49 16.28 -4.75
C SER A 141 -7.95 16.13 -4.70
N GLY A 142 -7.44 14.93 -4.60
CA GLY A 142 -6.00 14.74 -4.58
C GLY A 142 -5.59 13.32 -4.30
N VAL A 143 -4.34 13.17 -3.91
CA VAL A 143 -3.73 11.91 -3.53
C VAL A 143 -2.94 12.11 -2.24
N MET A 144 -3.01 11.15 -1.36
CA MET A 144 -2.26 11.09 -0.12
C MET A 144 -1.45 9.78 -0.05
N ILE A 145 -0.18 9.90 0.32
CA ILE A 145 0.57 8.76 0.87
C ILE A 145 0.62 8.98 2.37
N HIS A 146 0.16 8.01 3.13
CA HIS A 146 0.09 8.09 4.59
C HIS A 146 0.67 6.83 5.25
N ARG A 147 1.06 6.94 6.51
CA ARG A 147 1.42 5.78 7.33
C ARG A 147 0.17 4.95 7.60
N VAL A 148 0.33 3.63 7.60
CA VAL A 148 -0.78 2.73 7.89
C VAL A 148 -0.91 2.58 9.41
N VAL A 149 -2.12 2.79 9.89
CA VAL A 149 -2.56 2.54 11.26
C VAL A 149 -3.83 1.69 11.23
N LYS A 150 -4.33 1.27 12.38
CA LYS A 150 -5.54 0.44 12.49
C LYS A 150 -6.78 1.10 11.86
N ASP A 151 -6.91 2.42 12.04
CA ASP A 151 -8.01 3.19 11.46
C ASP A 151 -7.74 3.48 9.99
N VAL A 152 -8.68 3.08 9.13
CA VAL A 152 -8.55 3.17 7.66
C VAL A 152 -8.34 4.61 7.22
N ASP A 153 -7.27 4.85 6.45
CA ASP A 153 -6.87 6.12 5.85
C ASP A 153 -6.68 7.29 6.85
N LYS A 154 -6.47 6.96 8.16
CA LYS A 154 -6.29 7.95 9.25
C LYS A 154 -4.86 8.11 9.72
N GLY A 155 -3.91 7.39 9.15
CA GLY A 155 -2.50 7.53 9.50
C GLY A 155 -1.92 8.87 9.08
N GLU A 156 -0.80 9.25 9.70
CA GLU A 156 -0.10 10.51 9.42
C GLU A 156 0.28 10.61 7.93
N PRO A 157 -0.10 11.68 7.24
CA PRO A 157 0.30 11.92 5.86
C PRO A 157 1.82 12.10 5.72
N VAL A 158 2.42 11.37 4.79
CA VAL A 158 3.82 11.52 4.38
C VAL A 158 3.93 12.55 3.26
N ILE A 159 3.09 12.42 2.22
CA ILE A 159 2.98 13.37 1.12
C ILE A 159 1.50 13.53 0.76
N VAL A 160 1.10 14.77 0.47
CA VAL A 160 -0.22 15.12 -0.04
C VAL A 160 -0.06 15.95 -1.31
N ARG A 161 -0.85 15.65 -2.34
CA ARG A 161 -0.92 16.42 -3.58
C ARG A 161 -2.38 16.70 -3.94
N GLN A 162 -2.71 17.96 -4.11
CA GLN A 162 -3.99 18.38 -4.66
C GLN A 162 -4.01 18.15 -6.18
N VAL A 163 -5.13 17.70 -6.69
CA VAL A 163 -5.42 17.56 -8.11
C VAL A 163 -6.78 18.21 -8.39
N ASP A 164 -6.75 19.30 -9.13
CA ASP A 164 -7.95 20.04 -9.49
C ASP A 164 -8.75 19.29 -10.55
N PHE A 165 -10.07 19.34 -10.48
CA PHE A 165 -10.93 18.88 -11.56
C PHE A 165 -10.95 19.92 -12.69
N VAL A 166 -11.02 19.42 -13.93
CA VAL A 166 -11.19 20.26 -15.11
C VAL A 166 -12.66 20.20 -15.57
N LYS A 167 -13.27 21.35 -15.79
CA LYS A 167 -14.67 21.39 -16.22
C LYS A 167 -14.85 20.67 -17.56
N GLY A 168 -15.71 19.67 -17.57
CA GLY A 168 -16.05 18.90 -18.77
C GLY A 168 -15.14 17.69 -19.03
N GLU A 169 -14.11 17.43 -18.19
CA GLU A 169 -13.34 16.20 -18.28
C GLU A 169 -14.18 14.98 -17.84
N SER A 170 -13.93 13.84 -18.44
CA SER A 170 -14.51 12.57 -18.03
C SER A 170 -13.80 12.03 -16.78
N ILE A 171 -14.40 11.03 -16.12
CA ILE A 171 -13.77 10.37 -14.98
C ILE A 171 -12.46 9.68 -15.40
N GLU A 172 -12.40 9.10 -16.58
CA GLU A 172 -11.23 8.41 -17.12
C GLU A 172 -10.07 9.39 -17.38
N GLU A 173 -10.36 10.59 -17.85
CA GLU A 173 -9.38 11.66 -18.04
C GLU A 173 -8.85 12.14 -16.69
N TYR A 174 -9.72 12.33 -15.71
CA TYR A 174 -9.32 12.67 -14.35
C TYR A 174 -8.48 11.57 -13.70
N GLU A 175 -8.90 10.30 -13.79
CA GLU A 175 -8.13 9.14 -13.30
C GLU A 175 -6.74 9.10 -13.92
N THR A 176 -6.63 9.33 -15.22
CA THR A 176 -5.33 9.35 -15.93
C THR A 176 -4.38 10.39 -15.34
N ARG A 177 -4.86 11.61 -15.09
CA ARG A 177 -4.05 12.67 -14.46
C ARG A 177 -3.70 12.33 -13.02
N LEU A 178 -4.66 11.78 -12.26
CA LEU A 178 -4.47 11.38 -10.87
C LEU A 178 -3.39 10.30 -10.76
N HIS A 179 -3.46 9.27 -11.61
CA HIS A 179 -2.46 8.19 -11.64
C HIS A 179 -1.04 8.67 -11.95
N LEU A 180 -0.86 9.72 -12.76
CA LEU A 180 0.47 10.32 -12.98
C LEU A 180 1.02 10.92 -11.68
N VAL A 181 0.17 11.59 -10.91
CA VAL A 181 0.55 12.14 -9.59
C VAL A 181 0.84 11.02 -8.60
N GLU A 182 0.03 9.96 -8.58
CA GLU A 182 0.24 8.79 -7.73
C GLU A 182 1.60 8.14 -7.98
N HIS A 183 1.97 7.94 -9.25
CA HIS A 183 3.25 7.35 -9.65
C HIS A 183 4.45 8.19 -9.18
N GLU A 184 4.32 9.50 -9.19
CA GLU A 184 5.37 10.40 -8.72
C GLU A 184 5.50 10.37 -7.19
N ILE A 185 4.38 10.59 -6.47
CA ILE A 185 4.46 10.79 -5.03
C ILE A 185 4.71 9.50 -4.24
N ILE A 186 4.31 8.32 -4.78
CA ILE A 186 4.61 7.05 -4.11
C ILE A 186 6.13 6.79 -4.05
N VAL A 187 6.86 7.18 -5.11
CA VAL A 187 8.31 7.08 -5.16
C VAL A 187 8.96 8.08 -4.20
N GLN A 188 8.49 9.33 -4.19
CA GLN A 188 8.97 10.37 -3.27
C GLN A 188 8.74 9.99 -1.81
N ALA A 189 7.54 9.50 -1.47
CA ALA A 189 7.19 9.08 -0.12
C ALA A 189 8.03 7.87 0.34
N THR A 190 8.21 6.89 -0.54
CA THR A 190 9.08 5.73 -0.26
C THR A 190 10.50 6.17 0.04
N SER A 191 11.07 7.06 -0.78
CA SER A 191 12.41 7.63 -0.54
C SER A 191 12.50 8.36 0.80
N ARG A 192 11.50 9.19 1.11
CA ARG A 192 11.45 9.94 2.39
C ARG A 192 11.43 9.00 3.58
N VAL A 193 10.55 7.99 3.58
CA VAL A 193 10.41 7.05 4.71
C VAL A 193 11.65 6.15 4.85
N LEU A 194 12.25 5.70 3.74
CA LEU A 194 13.51 4.95 3.79
C LEU A 194 14.64 5.75 4.43
N ASN A 195 14.76 7.04 4.12
CA ASN A 195 15.76 7.92 4.72
C ASN A 195 15.53 8.16 6.23
N GLU A 196 14.31 8.03 6.72
CA GLU A 196 14.00 8.09 8.16
C GLU A 196 14.48 6.84 8.89
N VAL A 197 14.37 5.66 8.26
CA VAL A 197 14.75 4.36 8.84
C VAL A 197 16.25 4.08 8.70
N LYS A 198 16.82 4.41 7.56
CA LYS A 198 18.24 4.23 7.23
C LYS A 198 18.77 5.52 6.60
N PRO A 199 19.17 6.51 7.41
CA PRO A 199 19.80 7.73 6.89
C PRO A 199 21.01 7.37 6.03
N LEU A 200 21.06 7.94 4.81
CA LEU A 200 22.18 7.80 3.87
C LEU A 200 23.40 8.57 4.36
#